data_1fb11d73287a9397c245ec6feaf0668b
#
_entry.id   1fb11d73287a9397c245ec6feaf0668b
#
_cell.length_a   1.000
_cell.length_b   1.000
_cell.length_c   1.000
_cell.angle_alpha   90.00
_cell.angle_beta   90.00
_cell.angle_gamma   90.00
#
_symmetry.space_group_name_H-M   'P 1'
#
loop_
_entity.id
_entity.type
_entity.pdbx_description
1 polymer ?
#
loop_
_entity_poly.entity_id
_entity_poly.type
_entity_poly.pdbx_seq_one_letter_code
_entity_poly.pdbx_strand_id
1 'polypeptide(L)'
;QPGVREAFCLQTCNRVEAYVVTDDAETGMAALDRYTAGLEGVRREMTHEASLEHLIRVACGLESLVLGEDQIIGQVRRAFVTASEAGGIGPVMEDAITKAIHVGERARAETGINEGVVSLGSAAVRLARRELDDLAAEDALVVGAGEMGTLAARALAGEVASLTVANRT
;
A
#
# COMPACT_ATOMS: atom_id res chain seq x y z
N GLN A 1 -18.68 -17.10 3.90
CA GLN A 1 -20.04 -16.68 3.52
C GLN A 1 -20.55 -17.58 2.41
N PRO A 2 -21.87 -17.80 2.29
CA PRO A 2 -22.41 -18.53 1.15
C PRO A 2 -21.99 -17.85 -0.16
N GLY A 3 -21.44 -18.65 -1.10
CA GLY A 3 -21.00 -18.17 -2.42
C GLY A 3 -19.61 -17.53 -2.48
N VAL A 4 -18.95 -17.21 -1.37
CA VAL A 4 -17.55 -16.77 -1.35
C VAL A 4 -16.65 -17.98 -1.10
N ARG A 5 -15.77 -18.27 -2.05
CA ARG A 5 -14.83 -19.38 -1.99
C ARG A 5 -13.47 -18.97 -1.42
N GLU A 6 -13.00 -17.78 -1.76
CA GLU A 6 -11.72 -17.23 -1.34
C GLU A 6 -11.89 -15.75 -1.02
N ALA A 7 -11.11 -15.25 -0.08
CA ALA A 7 -11.13 -13.85 0.31
C ALA A 7 -9.74 -13.35 0.70
N PHE A 8 -9.39 -12.16 0.25
CA PHE A 8 -8.15 -11.45 0.55
C PHE A 8 -8.46 -10.00 0.88
N CYS A 9 -7.85 -9.45 1.92
CA CYS A 9 -7.98 -8.05 2.31
C CYS A 9 -6.60 -7.41 2.39
N LEU A 10 -6.43 -6.30 1.68
CA LEU A 10 -5.24 -5.45 1.75
C LEU A 10 -5.58 -4.15 2.46
N GLN A 11 -4.95 -3.91 3.59
CA GLN A 11 -5.07 -2.66 4.33
C GLN A 11 -3.72 -1.95 4.39
N THR A 12 -3.70 -0.69 3.99
CA THR A 12 -2.54 0.20 4.04
C THR A 12 -2.92 1.52 4.68
N CYS A 13 -2.00 2.47 4.80
CA CYS A 13 -2.32 3.82 5.28
C CYS A 13 -3.22 4.62 4.31
N ASN A 14 -3.28 4.22 3.04
CA ASN A 14 -3.96 4.97 1.97
C ASN A 14 -5.19 4.25 1.39
N ARG A 15 -5.38 2.95 1.65
CA ARG A 15 -6.48 2.15 1.09
C ARG A 15 -6.86 0.97 1.96
N VAL A 16 -8.11 0.57 1.81
CA VAL A 16 -8.62 -0.74 2.23
C VAL A 16 -9.25 -1.39 1.01
N GLU A 17 -8.75 -2.55 0.63
CA GLU A 17 -9.24 -3.30 -0.52
C GLU A 17 -9.64 -4.70 -0.10
N ALA A 18 -10.79 -5.17 -0.57
CA ALA A 18 -11.27 -6.52 -0.35
C ALA A 18 -11.48 -7.21 -1.70
N TYR A 19 -10.90 -8.39 -1.85
CA TYR A 19 -11.01 -9.23 -3.02
C TYR A 19 -11.71 -10.53 -2.64
N VAL A 20 -12.63 -10.97 -3.46
CA VAL A 20 -13.35 -12.23 -3.26
C VAL A 20 -13.40 -13.06 -4.54
N VAL A 21 -13.30 -14.37 -4.40
CA VAL A 21 -13.54 -15.32 -5.49
C VAL A 21 -14.91 -15.94 -5.28
N THR A 22 -15.77 -15.80 -6.27
CA THR A 22 -17.16 -16.28 -6.27
C THR A 22 -17.48 -16.92 -7.60
N ASP A 23 -18.62 -17.62 -7.67
CA ASP A 23 -19.07 -18.23 -8.93
C ASP A 23 -19.65 -17.19 -9.91
N ASP A 24 -20.18 -16.09 -9.37
CA ASP A 24 -20.73 -14.98 -10.15
C ASP A 24 -20.49 -13.63 -9.47
N ALA A 25 -20.49 -12.55 -10.26
CA ALA A 25 -20.18 -11.20 -9.77
C ALA A 25 -21.25 -10.66 -8.81
N GLU A 26 -22.54 -11.01 -9.00
CA GLU A 26 -23.63 -10.52 -8.16
C GLU A 26 -23.48 -11.04 -6.73
N THR A 27 -23.22 -12.33 -6.57
CA THR A 27 -22.91 -12.95 -5.26
C THR A 27 -21.71 -12.29 -4.60
N GLY A 28 -20.63 -12.01 -5.37
CA GLY A 28 -19.45 -11.35 -4.87
C GLY A 28 -19.73 -9.94 -4.36
N MET A 29 -20.44 -9.15 -5.15
CA MET A 29 -20.82 -7.79 -4.77
C MET A 29 -21.72 -7.78 -3.53
N ALA A 30 -22.74 -8.65 -3.47
CA ALA A 30 -23.62 -8.77 -2.30
C ALA A 30 -22.86 -9.20 -1.03
N ALA A 31 -21.79 -9.99 -1.16
CA ALA A 31 -20.93 -10.35 -0.05
C ALA A 31 -20.12 -9.14 0.45
N LEU A 32 -19.55 -8.33 -0.46
CA LEU A 32 -18.78 -7.14 -0.14
C LEU A 32 -19.63 -6.01 0.43
N ASP A 33 -20.87 -5.84 -0.05
CA ASP A 33 -21.80 -4.80 0.41
C ASP A 33 -22.02 -4.82 1.93
N ARG A 34 -22.04 -6.00 2.53
CA ARG A 34 -22.20 -6.14 3.98
C ARG A 34 -21.04 -5.53 4.78
N TYR A 35 -19.83 -5.53 4.21
CA TYR A 35 -18.63 -5.00 4.86
C TYR A 35 -18.39 -3.53 4.53
N THR A 36 -18.99 -3.05 3.43
CA THR A 36 -18.82 -1.69 2.93
C THR A 36 -20.08 -0.85 3.07
N ALA A 37 -21.06 -1.31 3.84
CA ALA A 37 -22.29 -0.55 4.13
C ALA A 37 -21.94 0.84 4.73
N GLY A 38 -22.49 1.89 4.16
CA GLY A 38 -22.19 3.27 4.51
C GLY A 38 -20.99 3.89 3.76
N LEU A 39 -20.35 3.15 2.86
CA LEU A 39 -19.20 3.61 2.07
C LEU A 39 -19.54 3.76 0.57
N GLU A 40 -20.82 3.72 0.19
CA GLU A 40 -21.28 3.68 -1.20
C GLU A 40 -20.75 4.85 -2.03
N GLY A 41 -20.57 6.03 -1.42
CA GLY A 41 -20.08 7.24 -2.09
C GLY A 41 -18.56 7.31 -2.26
N VAL A 42 -17.80 6.40 -1.62
CA VAL A 42 -16.32 6.45 -1.59
C VAL A 42 -15.64 5.14 -1.98
N ARG A 43 -16.42 4.10 -2.27
CA ARG A 43 -15.90 2.82 -2.73
C ARG A 43 -15.81 2.76 -4.26
N ARG A 44 -14.88 2.00 -4.76
CA ARG A 44 -14.74 1.64 -6.17
C ARG A 44 -14.87 0.12 -6.31
N GLU A 45 -15.68 -0.31 -7.26
CA GLU A 45 -15.97 -1.71 -7.53
C GLU A 45 -15.31 -2.13 -8.84
N MET A 46 -14.75 -3.33 -8.85
CA MET A 46 -14.11 -3.92 -10.02
C MET A 46 -14.40 -5.42 -10.06
N THR A 47 -14.53 -5.96 -11.25
CA THR A 47 -14.77 -7.39 -11.48
C THR A 47 -13.81 -7.94 -12.53
N HIS A 48 -13.60 -9.25 -12.51
CA HIS A 48 -12.82 -10.00 -13.50
C HIS A 48 -11.41 -9.42 -13.72
N GLU A 49 -11.02 -9.20 -14.98
CA GLU A 49 -9.70 -8.72 -15.37
C GLU A 49 -9.37 -7.35 -14.74
N ALA A 50 -10.36 -6.47 -14.58
CA ALA A 50 -10.14 -5.16 -14.00
C ALA A 50 -9.66 -5.23 -12.54
N SER A 51 -10.16 -6.21 -11.75
CA SER A 51 -9.71 -6.40 -10.37
C SER A 51 -8.30 -6.97 -10.30
N LEU A 52 -7.94 -7.88 -11.22
CA LEU A 52 -6.58 -8.43 -11.31
C LEU A 52 -5.58 -7.38 -11.79
N GLU A 53 -5.93 -6.60 -12.82
CA GLU A 53 -5.10 -5.48 -13.28
C GLU A 53 -4.86 -4.49 -12.15
N HIS A 54 -5.90 -4.13 -11.39
CA HIS A 54 -5.77 -3.24 -10.26
C HIS A 54 -4.80 -3.79 -9.20
N LEU A 55 -4.92 -5.07 -8.81
CA LEU A 55 -4.01 -5.70 -7.85
C LEU A 55 -2.55 -5.67 -8.33
N ILE A 56 -2.31 -5.92 -9.62
CA ILE A 56 -0.98 -5.84 -10.23
C ILE A 56 -0.47 -4.39 -10.18
N ARG A 57 -1.28 -3.41 -10.55
CA ARG A 57 -0.93 -1.98 -10.49
C ARG A 57 -0.59 -1.54 -9.06
N VAL A 58 -1.36 -2.03 -8.07
CA VAL A 58 -1.08 -1.80 -6.64
C VAL A 58 0.29 -2.38 -6.27
N ALA A 59 0.56 -3.63 -6.62
CA ALA A 59 1.84 -4.29 -6.33
C ALA A 59 3.03 -3.59 -7.01
N CYS A 60 2.83 -3.03 -8.20
CA CYS A 60 3.83 -2.20 -8.89
C CYS A 60 4.04 -0.82 -8.23
N GLY A 61 3.16 -0.39 -7.31
CA GLY A 61 3.19 0.95 -6.73
C GLY A 61 2.61 2.04 -7.63
N LEU A 62 1.91 1.67 -8.71
CA LEU A 62 1.28 2.62 -9.64
C LEU A 62 0.06 3.32 -9.05
N GLU A 63 -0.55 2.73 -8.02
CA GLU A 63 -1.70 3.26 -7.30
C GLU A 63 -1.30 3.90 -5.96
N SER A 64 0.00 4.02 -5.67
CA SER A 64 0.52 4.62 -4.43
C SER A 64 0.61 6.15 -4.54
N LEU A 65 0.53 6.84 -3.38
CA LEU A 65 0.73 8.30 -3.31
C LEU A 65 2.13 8.71 -3.79
N VAL A 66 3.12 7.87 -3.52
CA VAL A 66 4.47 7.98 -4.06
C VAL A 66 4.63 6.86 -5.08
N LEU A 67 4.74 7.25 -6.35
CA LEU A 67 4.81 6.29 -7.44
C LEU A 67 6.02 5.36 -7.25
N GLY A 68 5.77 4.05 -7.34
CA GLY A 68 6.82 3.04 -7.25
C GLY A 68 7.36 2.79 -5.84
N GLU A 69 6.68 3.27 -4.76
CA GLU A 69 7.15 3.02 -3.39
C GLU A 69 7.40 1.53 -3.12
N ASP A 70 8.47 1.22 -2.41
CA ASP A 70 8.88 -0.17 -2.17
C ASP A 70 8.06 -0.87 -1.07
N GLN A 71 7.37 -0.12 -0.22
CA GLN A 71 6.64 -0.68 0.92
C GLN A 71 5.42 -1.51 0.53
N ILE A 72 4.77 -1.16 -0.58
CA ILE A 72 3.51 -1.79 -0.99
C ILE A 72 3.66 -3.29 -1.25
N ILE A 73 4.76 -3.75 -1.86
CA ILE A 73 5.01 -5.19 -2.05
C ILE A 73 5.08 -5.92 -0.71
N GLY A 74 5.77 -5.33 0.27
CA GLY A 74 5.85 -5.86 1.63
C GLY A 74 4.48 -5.94 2.31
N GLN A 75 3.62 -4.93 2.08
CA GLN A 75 2.25 -4.91 2.61
C GLN A 75 1.39 -5.98 1.95
N VAL A 76 1.46 -6.15 0.63
CA VAL A 76 0.75 -7.21 -0.11
C VAL A 76 1.18 -8.60 0.39
N ARG A 77 2.48 -8.84 0.59
CA ARG A 77 2.98 -10.12 1.14
C ARG A 77 2.47 -10.40 2.55
N ARG A 78 2.50 -9.41 3.44
CA ARG A 78 1.99 -9.56 4.81
C ARG A 78 0.49 -9.86 4.82
N ALA A 79 -0.27 -9.15 3.99
CA ALA A 79 -1.70 -9.39 3.86
C ALA A 79 -2.00 -10.80 3.30
N PHE A 80 -1.20 -11.28 2.34
CA PHE A 80 -1.29 -12.65 1.80
C PHE A 80 -1.04 -13.71 2.88
N VAL A 81 0.02 -13.55 3.68
CA VAL A 81 0.31 -14.47 4.80
C VAL A 81 -0.85 -14.50 5.78
N THR A 82 -1.34 -13.32 6.21
CA THR A 82 -2.46 -13.20 7.15
C THR A 82 -3.73 -13.88 6.61
N ALA A 83 -4.05 -13.67 5.34
CA ALA A 83 -5.21 -14.29 4.70
C ALA A 83 -5.06 -15.82 4.55
N SER A 84 -3.84 -16.29 4.28
CA SER A 84 -3.53 -17.73 4.20
C SER A 84 -3.68 -18.41 5.56
N GLU A 85 -3.17 -17.79 6.63
CA GLU A 85 -3.31 -18.30 8.01
C GLU A 85 -4.77 -18.31 8.47
N ALA A 86 -5.59 -17.39 7.97
CA ALA A 86 -7.03 -17.35 8.21
C ALA A 86 -7.84 -18.34 7.35
N GLY A 87 -7.20 -19.08 6.43
CA GLY A 87 -7.88 -19.99 5.51
C GLY A 87 -8.68 -19.30 4.40
N GLY A 88 -8.39 -18.01 4.13
CA GLY A 88 -9.07 -17.21 3.11
C GLY A 88 -8.52 -17.42 1.69
N ILE A 89 -7.35 -18.00 1.55
CA ILE A 89 -6.64 -18.16 0.26
C ILE A 89 -6.90 -19.55 -0.31
N GLY A 90 -7.33 -19.58 -1.56
CA GLY A 90 -7.38 -20.77 -2.39
C GLY A 90 -6.58 -20.59 -3.68
N PRO A 91 -6.65 -21.54 -4.63
CA PRO A 91 -5.75 -21.56 -5.78
C PRO A 91 -5.84 -20.32 -6.68
N VAL A 92 -7.04 -19.73 -6.80
CA VAL A 92 -7.24 -18.56 -7.68
C VAL A 92 -6.60 -17.31 -7.07
N MET A 93 -6.83 -17.09 -5.78
CA MET A 93 -6.28 -15.93 -5.07
C MET A 93 -4.76 -16.05 -4.91
N GLU A 94 -4.25 -17.26 -4.63
CA GLU A 94 -2.82 -17.54 -4.54
C GLU A 94 -2.11 -17.21 -5.85
N ASP A 95 -2.62 -17.68 -6.99
CA ASP A 95 -2.06 -17.39 -8.31
C ASP A 95 -2.10 -15.90 -8.63
N ALA A 96 -3.22 -15.23 -8.36
CA ALA A 96 -3.39 -13.80 -8.61
C ALA A 96 -2.40 -12.95 -7.78
N ILE A 97 -2.29 -13.21 -6.47
CA ILE A 97 -1.41 -12.46 -5.58
C ILE A 97 0.07 -12.73 -5.90
N THR A 98 0.43 -14.00 -6.13
CA THR A 98 1.80 -14.38 -6.48
C THR A 98 2.24 -13.73 -7.78
N LYS A 99 1.37 -13.72 -8.81
CA LYS A 99 1.63 -13.01 -10.06
C LYS A 99 1.77 -11.50 -9.85
N ALA A 100 0.88 -10.89 -9.06
CA ALA A 100 0.96 -9.46 -8.78
C ALA A 100 2.28 -9.08 -8.10
N ILE A 101 2.72 -9.86 -7.11
CA ILE A 101 4.01 -9.67 -6.43
C ILE A 101 5.17 -9.81 -7.43
N HIS A 102 5.17 -10.88 -8.24
CA HIS A 102 6.22 -11.13 -9.23
C HIS A 102 6.32 -10.01 -10.26
N VAL A 103 5.19 -9.54 -10.80
CA VAL A 103 5.17 -8.40 -11.74
C VAL A 103 5.65 -7.13 -11.06
N GLY A 104 5.26 -6.88 -9.81
CA GLY A 104 5.72 -5.73 -9.04
C GLY A 104 7.23 -5.73 -8.78
N GLU A 105 7.83 -6.90 -8.53
CA GLU A 105 9.29 -7.06 -8.41
C GLU A 105 10.01 -6.82 -9.74
N ARG A 106 9.48 -7.39 -10.83
CA ARG A 106 10.03 -7.20 -12.16
C ARG A 106 9.96 -5.75 -12.60
N ALA A 107 8.83 -5.07 -12.35
CA ALA A 107 8.69 -3.65 -12.67
C ALA A 107 9.80 -2.81 -12.03
N ARG A 108 10.16 -3.10 -10.76
CA ARG A 108 11.26 -2.41 -10.06
C ARG A 108 12.65 -2.79 -10.57
N ALA A 109 12.85 -4.05 -10.97
CA ALA A 109 14.13 -4.53 -11.47
C ALA A 109 14.42 -4.11 -12.92
N GLU A 110 13.36 -3.98 -13.73
CA GLU A 110 13.47 -3.76 -15.19
C GLU A 110 13.15 -2.32 -15.61
N THR A 111 12.67 -1.47 -14.69
CA THR A 111 12.31 -0.08 -14.98
C THR A 111 12.81 0.86 -13.89
N GLY A 112 12.83 2.16 -14.17
CA GLY A 112 13.15 3.19 -13.18
C GLY A 112 11.97 3.61 -12.29
N ILE A 113 10.95 2.75 -12.11
CA ILE A 113 9.70 3.13 -11.41
C ILE A 113 9.93 3.55 -9.95
N ASN A 114 10.98 3.03 -9.31
CA ASN A 114 11.36 3.35 -7.94
C ASN A 114 12.62 4.24 -7.84
N GLU A 115 13.10 4.80 -8.96
CA GLU A 115 14.23 5.71 -8.94
C GLU A 115 13.83 7.09 -8.40
N GLY A 116 14.59 7.60 -7.45
CA GLY A 116 14.50 8.96 -6.92
C GLY A 116 13.68 9.13 -5.65
N VAL A 117 12.36 8.92 -5.64
CA VAL A 117 11.53 9.05 -4.42
C VAL A 117 10.89 7.71 -4.09
N VAL A 118 11.55 6.96 -3.26
CA VAL A 118 11.14 5.59 -2.89
C VAL A 118 10.30 5.50 -1.60
N SER A 119 10.11 6.61 -0.89
CA SER A 119 9.30 6.65 0.33
C SER A 119 8.67 8.02 0.58
N LEU A 120 7.58 8.03 1.36
CA LEU A 120 6.95 9.27 1.82
C LEU A 120 7.94 10.16 2.61
N GLY A 121 8.88 9.54 3.34
CA GLY A 121 9.93 10.25 4.06
C GLY A 121 10.84 11.04 3.11
N SER A 122 11.33 10.40 2.04
CA SER A 122 12.16 11.10 1.04
C SER A 122 11.37 12.14 0.23
N ALA A 123 10.06 11.91 0.02
CA ALA A 123 9.18 12.92 -0.58
C ALA A 123 9.05 14.16 0.31
N ALA A 124 8.87 13.97 1.62
CA ALA A 124 8.78 15.06 2.59
C ALA A 124 10.08 15.88 2.64
N VAL A 125 11.24 15.23 2.67
CA VAL A 125 12.56 15.92 2.61
C VAL A 125 12.70 16.72 1.32
N ARG A 126 12.31 16.15 0.18
CA ARG A 126 12.35 16.85 -1.12
C ARG A 126 11.45 18.07 -1.14
N LEU A 127 10.27 17.97 -0.53
CA LEU A 127 9.36 19.11 -0.39
C LEU A 127 9.98 20.19 0.52
N ALA A 128 10.50 19.79 1.67
CA ALA A 128 11.17 20.72 2.59
C ALA A 128 12.34 21.48 1.92
N ARG A 129 13.19 20.78 1.15
CA ARG A 129 14.28 21.41 0.38
C ARG A 129 13.80 22.41 -0.69
N ARG A 130 12.56 22.28 -1.17
CA ARG A 130 12.00 23.24 -2.13
C ARG A 130 11.43 24.47 -1.47
N GLU A 131 10.91 24.33 -0.25
CA GLU A 131 10.19 25.38 0.47
C GLU A 131 11.10 26.16 1.43
N LEU A 132 12.24 25.56 1.83
CA LEU A 132 13.22 26.14 2.75
C LEU A 132 14.53 26.45 2.01
N ASP A 133 15.09 27.60 2.28
CA ASP A 133 16.33 28.07 1.61
C ASP A 133 17.54 27.21 2.00
N ASP A 134 17.64 26.81 3.28
CA ASP A 134 18.74 25.98 3.80
C ASP A 134 18.20 24.97 4.83
N LEU A 135 17.83 23.78 4.37
CA LEU A 135 17.32 22.72 5.22
C LEU A 135 18.35 22.30 6.31
N ALA A 136 19.65 22.41 6.03
CA ALA A 136 20.69 22.05 6.98
C ALA A 136 20.80 23.02 8.18
N ALA A 137 20.23 24.21 8.05
CA ALA A 137 20.15 25.19 9.16
C ALA A 137 18.87 25.04 10.01
N GLU A 138 17.92 24.19 9.60
CA GLU A 138 16.60 24.08 10.23
C GLU A 138 16.56 23.00 11.32
N ASP A 139 15.70 23.24 12.32
CA ASP A 139 15.34 22.25 13.34
C ASP A 139 14.08 21.49 12.93
N ALA A 140 14.12 20.17 12.96
CA ALA A 140 12.99 19.34 12.59
C ALA A 140 12.37 18.63 13.80
N LEU A 141 11.03 18.60 13.85
CA LEU A 141 10.26 17.83 14.81
C LEU A 141 9.39 16.80 14.08
N VAL A 142 9.59 15.52 14.37
CA VAL A 142 8.74 14.43 13.92
C VAL A 142 7.81 14.01 15.07
N VAL A 143 6.51 14.11 14.85
CA VAL A 143 5.50 13.68 15.83
C VAL A 143 4.93 12.33 15.43
N GLY A 144 5.19 11.31 16.25
CA GLY A 144 4.83 9.92 16.01
C GLY A 144 6.02 9.07 15.56
N ALA A 145 6.23 7.92 16.24
CA ALA A 145 7.28 6.94 15.93
C ALA A 145 6.74 5.66 15.28
N GLY A 146 5.60 5.74 14.61
CA GLY A 146 5.09 4.68 13.74
C GLY A 146 5.93 4.52 12.46
N GLU A 147 5.53 3.62 11.57
CA GLU A 147 6.26 3.31 10.34
C GLU A 147 6.60 4.59 9.54
N MET A 148 5.61 5.48 9.33
CA MET A 148 5.78 6.71 8.57
C MET A 148 6.68 7.73 9.28
N GLY A 149 6.49 7.93 10.58
CA GLY A 149 7.34 8.83 11.37
C GLY A 149 8.80 8.36 11.41
N THR A 150 9.02 7.05 11.53
CA THR A 150 10.36 6.46 11.49
C THR A 150 11.04 6.70 10.14
N LEU A 151 10.31 6.56 9.03
CA LEU A 151 10.85 6.82 7.68
C LEU A 151 11.16 8.30 7.47
N ALA A 152 10.27 9.20 7.91
CA ALA A 152 10.51 10.63 7.85
C ALA A 152 11.74 11.03 8.69
N ALA A 153 11.84 10.52 9.92
CA ALA A 153 12.99 10.79 10.80
C ALA A 153 14.30 10.28 10.17
N ARG A 154 14.31 9.07 9.61
CA ARG A 154 15.50 8.54 8.92
C ARG A 154 15.90 9.36 7.70
N ALA A 155 14.91 9.84 6.94
CA ALA A 155 15.17 10.65 5.76
C ALA A 155 15.67 12.06 6.11
N LEU A 156 15.25 12.62 7.27
CA LEU A 156 15.73 13.92 7.77
C LEU A 156 17.07 13.82 8.51
N ALA A 157 17.44 12.63 8.99
CA ALA A 157 18.68 12.44 9.75
C ALA A 157 19.92 12.82 8.89
N GLY A 158 20.69 13.81 9.36
CA GLY A 158 21.84 14.35 8.64
C GLY A 158 21.51 15.41 7.58
N GLU A 159 20.22 15.73 7.38
CA GLU A 159 19.77 16.75 6.45
C GLU A 159 19.42 18.07 7.15
N VAL A 160 19.23 18.05 8.46
CA VAL A 160 18.78 19.17 9.30
C VAL A 160 19.78 19.45 10.42
N ALA A 161 19.75 20.66 11.00
CA ALA A 161 20.62 21.07 12.08
C ALA A 161 20.36 20.24 13.35
N SER A 162 19.07 20.02 13.68
CA SER A 162 18.67 19.11 14.75
C SER A 162 17.41 18.33 14.39
N LEU A 163 17.27 17.11 14.92
CA LEU A 163 16.10 16.28 14.72
C LEU A 163 15.56 15.80 16.08
N THR A 164 14.33 16.19 16.37
CA THR A 164 13.60 15.70 17.54
C THR A 164 12.47 14.77 17.11
N VAL A 165 12.35 13.63 17.78
CA VAL A 165 11.20 12.70 17.59
C VAL A 165 10.40 12.67 18.87
N ALA A 166 9.11 13.02 18.78
CA ALA A 166 8.16 12.95 19.89
C ALA A 166 7.13 11.84 19.64
N ASN A 167 6.89 11.02 20.66
CA ASN A 167 5.87 9.96 20.60
C ASN A 167 5.15 9.85 21.95
N ARG A 168 3.92 9.33 21.93
CA ARG A 168 3.10 9.19 23.14
C ARG A 168 3.57 8.04 24.05
N THR A 169 4.19 7.02 23.48
CA THR A 169 4.69 5.82 24.19
C THR A 169 6.16 5.61 23.92
#